data_acae88b6f588c787eff3decf31375509
#
_entry.id   acae88b6f588c787eff3decf31375509
#
_cell.length_a   1.000
_cell.length_b   1.000
_cell.length_c   1.000
_cell.angle_alpha   90.00
_cell.angle_beta   90.00
_cell.angle_gamma   90.00
#
_symmetry.space_group_name_H-M   'P 1'
#
loop_
_entity.id
_entity.type
_entity.pdbx_description
1 polymer ?
#
loop_
_entity_poly.entity_id
_entity_poly.type
_entity_poly.pdbx_seq_one_letter_code
_entity_poly.pdbx_strand_id
1 'polypeptide(L)'
;VRFSPSAVGVRNATMSIANNDSDENPYDFALRGTGVAQEINITGNGVSIATGDMSPTTGDWTDFSNVAITRTFTIQNTGTMNLNIGAITITGANPGDFSISTLPSSIVAGTTSSTFVITFAPLVVGLRTATITIPNNDSSENPYVFGISATSSSEIGVFGYYNTVAIADGDTTPSQTDQTDFGSVSIENGNVIVRYTIRNTGTGPLVIGAITIGGANAGDFAIATAPSASVAAGGS
;
A
#
# COMPACT_ATOMS: atom_id res chain seq x y z
N VAL A 1 8.27 15.16 -48.94
CA VAL A 1 8.20 15.85 -47.66
C VAL A 1 8.08 14.82 -46.56
N ARG A 2 8.85 14.96 -45.46
CA ARG A 2 8.79 14.11 -44.26
C ARG A 2 8.24 14.92 -43.10
N PHE A 3 7.30 14.37 -42.38
CA PHE A 3 6.81 14.93 -41.11
C PHE A 3 7.43 14.16 -39.93
N SER A 4 8.17 14.85 -39.07
CA SER A 4 8.82 14.31 -37.87
C SER A 4 8.53 15.30 -36.70
N PRO A 5 7.41 15.15 -35.99
CA PRO A 5 7.04 16.10 -34.95
C PRO A 5 8.01 16.02 -33.76
N SER A 6 8.39 17.16 -33.23
CA SER A 6 9.24 17.32 -32.03
C SER A 6 8.45 17.51 -30.74
N ALA A 7 7.12 17.66 -30.87
CA ALA A 7 6.21 17.77 -29.71
C ALA A 7 4.78 17.38 -30.12
N VAL A 8 3.95 17.10 -29.14
CA VAL A 8 2.51 16.80 -29.32
C VAL A 8 1.74 18.02 -29.79
N GLY A 9 0.59 17.77 -30.42
CA GLY A 9 -0.31 18.81 -30.91
C GLY A 9 -0.15 19.12 -32.39
N VAL A 10 -0.95 20.08 -32.85
CA VAL A 10 -0.98 20.49 -34.26
C VAL A 10 0.31 21.22 -34.63
N ARG A 11 0.92 20.80 -35.71
CA ARG A 11 2.13 21.38 -36.32
C ARG A 11 1.78 21.89 -37.71
N ASN A 12 2.05 23.15 -37.98
CA ASN A 12 1.80 23.78 -39.25
C ASN A 12 3.13 24.25 -39.88
N ALA A 13 3.20 24.18 -41.18
CA ALA A 13 4.30 24.72 -41.97
C ALA A 13 3.76 25.22 -43.31
N THR A 14 4.54 25.95 -44.04
CA THR A 14 4.26 26.34 -45.41
C THR A 14 5.36 25.77 -46.30
N MET A 15 4.97 25.17 -47.38
CA MET A 15 5.90 24.76 -48.44
C MET A 15 5.88 25.83 -49.53
N SER A 16 7.07 26.28 -49.89
CA SER A 16 7.29 27.31 -50.90
C SER A 16 8.15 26.75 -52.00
N ILE A 17 7.68 26.83 -53.23
CA ILE A 17 8.38 26.32 -54.42
C ILE A 17 8.70 27.49 -55.32
N ALA A 18 9.95 27.90 -55.37
CA ALA A 18 10.41 28.89 -56.31
C ALA A 18 10.39 28.29 -57.74
N ASN A 19 9.87 29.04 -58.68
CA ASN A 19 9.71 28.61 -60.06
C ASN A 19 9.88 29.84 -60.98
N ASN A 20 9.65 29.68 -62.27
CA ASN A 20 9.75 30.78 -63.25
C ASN A 20 8.38 31.19 -63.86
N ASP A 21 7.30 30.75 -63.21
CA ASP A 21 5.96 31.19 -63.53
C ASP A 21 5.76 32.61 -63.04
N SER A 22 5.23 33.52 -63.86
CA SER A 22 5.19 34.94 -63.53
C SER A 22 4.09 35.34 -62.58
N ASP A 23 3.09 34.49 -62.37
CA ASP A 23 1.93 34.75 -61.53
C ASP A 23 1.84 33.81 -60.29
N GLU A 24 2.63 32.67 -60.24
CA GLU A 24 2.71 31.81 -59.06
C GLU A 24 4.16 31.57 -58.57
N ASN A 25 4.97 32.63 -58.48
CA ASN A 25 6.33 32.49 -57.95
C ASN A 25 6.56 33.36 -56.69
N PRO A 26 6.74 32.71 -55.53
CA PRO A 26 6.76 31.25 -55.30
C PRO A 26 5.36 30.63 -55.25
N TYR A 27 5.24 29.35 -55.58
CA TYR A 27 4.04 28.57 -55.39
C TYR A 27 3.99 28.12 -53.92
N ASP A 28 3.04 28.64 -53.12
CA ASP A 28 2.95 28.43 -51.70
C ASP A 28 1.72 27.56 -51.35
N PHE A 29 1.90 26.63 -50.40
CA PHE A 29 0.79 25.92 -49.81
C PHE A 29 1.08 25.47 -48.37
N ALA A 30 0.00 25.37 -47.59
CA ALA A 30 0.08 24.99 -46.18
C ALA A 30 0.25 23.47 -46.01
N LEU A 31 1.09 23.10 -45.04
CA LEU A 31 1.26 21.75 -44.54
C LEU A 31 0.76 21.69 -43.12
N ARG A 32 0.12 20.57 -42.74
CA ARG A 32 -0.35 20.30 -41.37
C ARG A 32 -0.10 18.85 -41.00
N GLY A 33 0.36 18.65 -39.76
CA GLY A 33 0.46 17.34 -39.12
C GLY A 33 0.12 17.45 -37.66
N THR A 34 -0.12 16.31 -36.98
CA THR A 34 -0.33 16.27 -35.55
C THR A 34 0.70 15.35 -34.91
N GLY A 35 1.48 15.87 -33.98
CA GLY A 35 2.33 15.07 -33.10
C GLY A 35 1.47 14.41 -32.03
N VAL A 36 1.72 13.15 -31.73
CA VAL A 36 1.02 12.35 -30.71
C VAL A 36 2.04 11.58 -29.89
N ALA A 37 1.76 11.39 -28.59
CA ALA A 37 2.57 10.60 -27.67
C ALA A 37 1.68 9.98 -26.58
N GLN A 38 2.18 8.97 -25.91
CA GLN A 38 1.75 8.54 -24.59
C GLN A 38 2.48 9.39 -23.53
N GLU A 39 1.90 9.52 -22.35
CA GLU A 39 2.47 10.27 -21.23
C GLU A 39 1.94 9.68 -19.94
N ILE A 40 2.81 9.05 -19.15
CA ILE A 40 2.45 8.41 -17.88
C ILE A 40 2.52 9.41 -16.73
N ASN A 41 1.54 9.38 -15.84
CA ASN A 41 1.61 10.00 -14.53
C ASN A 41 1.04 9.04 -13.49
N ILE A 42 1.69 8.91 -12.35
CA ILE A 42 1.19 8.10 -11.23
C ILE A 42 0.69 9.06 -10.15
N THR A 43 -0.49 8.76 -9.61
CA THR A 43 -1.00 9.49 -8.46
C THR A 43 -1.40 8.55 -7.33
N GLY A 44 -1.15 8.98 -6.09
CA GLY A 44 -1.76 8.45 -4.88
C GLY A 44 -2.51 9.56 -4.16
N ASN A 45 -3.69 9.31 -3.63
CA ASN A 45 -4.54 10.33 -2.99
C ASN A 45 -4.81 11.57 -3.89
N GLY A 46 -4.80 11.39 -5.21
CA GLY A 46 -4.93 12.50 -6.15
C GLY A 46 -3.68 13.40 -6.31
N VAL A 47 -2.58 13.09 -5.62
CA VAL A 47 -1.31 13.82 -5.71
C VAL A 47 -0.36 13.06 -6.63
N SER A 48 0.29 13.78 -7.57
CA SER A 48 1.30 13.18 -8.45
C SER A 48 2.54 12.75 -7.68
N ILE A 49 3.03 11.57 -8.01
CA ILE A 49 4.27 11.00 -7.52
C ILE A 49 5.26 11.05 -8.68
N ALA A 50 6.35 11.78 -8.57
CA ALA A 50 7.33 11.87 -9.66
C ALA A 50 8.08 10.55 -9.85
N THR A 51 8.45 10.22 -11.10
CA THR A 51 9.36 9.09 -11.32
C THR A 51 10.72 9.38 -10.66
N GLY A 52 11.27 8.38 -9.98
CA GLY A 52 12.50 8.53 -9.18
C GLY A 52 12.27 9.10 -7.77
N ASP A 53 11.04 9.36 -7.35
CA ASP A 53 10.77 9.80 -5.97
C ASP A 53 10.97 8.63 -5.00
N MET A 54 11.98 8.77 -4.12
CA MET A 54 12.34 7.80 -3.09
C MET A 54 12.07 8.33 -1.67
N SER A 55 11.26 9.39 -1.56
CA SER A 55 10.89 10.05 -0.30
C SER A 55 9.41 9.86 0.02
N PRO A 56 8.98 8.66 0.46
CA PRO A 56 7.57 8.36 0.70
C PRO A 56 6.90 9.35 1.65
N THR A 57 5.67 9.75 1.31
CA THR A 57 4.85 10.67 2.11
C THR A 57 3.44 10.15 2.32
N THR A 58 2.79 10.61 3.39
CA THR A 58 1.37 10.32 3.64
C THR A 58 0.45 11.09 2.71
N GLY A 59 0.93 12.23 2.15
CA GLY A 59 0.16 13.11 1.28
C GLY A 59 -0.22 12.46 -0.05
N ASP A 60 0.68 11.70 -0.64
CA ASP A 60 0.51 10.95 -1.89
C ASP A 60 0.34 9.44 -1.69
N TRP A 61 0.16 8.99 -0.44
CA TRP A 61 -0.02 7.61 -0.03
C TRP A 61 1.17 6.67 -0.28
N THR A 62 2.33 7.19 -0.66
CA THR A 62 3.54 6.37 -0.76
C THR A 62 4.06 5.94 0.60
N ASP A 63 3.78 6.71 1.68
CA ASP A 63 3.88 6.26 3.06
C ASP A 63 2.52 5.73 3.54
N PHE A 64 2.46 4.42 3.81
CA PHE A 64 1.28 3.73 4.33
C PHE A 64 1.03 4.05 5.81
N SER A 65 1.99 4.68 6.50
CA SER A 65 1.97 4.89 7.94
C SER A 65 1.85 3.59 8.73
N ASN A 66 1.25 3.64 9.93
CA ASN A 66 0.99 2.48 10.79
C ASN A 66 -0.48 2.03 10.82
N VAL A 67 -1.34 2.56 9.95
CA VAL A 67 -2.80 2.33 10.00
C VAL A 67 -3.39 1.78 8.71
N ALA A 68 -2.72 1.95 7.56
CA ALA A 68 -3.24 1.51 6.28
C ALA A 68 -2.63 0.16 5.88
N ILE A 69 -3.49 -0.81 5.56
CA ILE A 69 -3.09 -2.12 5.03
C ILE A 69 -3.07 -2.10 3.51
N THR A 70 -3.85 -1.22 2.88
CA THR A 70 -3.95 -1.09 1.42
C THR A 70 -3.92 0.37 0.98
N ARG A 71 -3.32 0.59 -0.21
CA ARG A 71 -3.34 1.88 -0.91
C ARG A 71 -3.65 1.67 -2.38
N THR A 72 -4.52 2.53 -2.92
CA THR A 72 -4.88 2.53 -4.33
C THR A 72 -4.13 3.65 -5.04
N PHE A 73 -3.40 3.29 -6.07
CA PHE A 73 -2.70 4.22 -6.95
C PHE A 73 -3.37 4.27 -8.30
N THR A 74 -3.26 5.40 -8.98
CA THR A 74 -3.84 5.60 -10.31
C THR A 74 -2.73 5.84 -11.31
N ILE A 75 -2.73 5.06 -12.37
CA ILE A 75 -1.94 5.30 -13.58
C ILE A 75 -2.80 6.16 -14.50
N GLN A 76 -2.35 7.37 -14.80
CA GLN A 76 -2.98 8.27 -15.75
C GLN A 76 -2.17 8.26 -17.03
N ASN A 77 -2.83 8.16 -18.17
CA ASN A 77 -2.23 8.47 -19.45
C ASN A 77 -2.71 9.86 -19.87
N THR A 78 -1.87 10.87 -19.67
CA THR A 78 -2.19 12.26 -20.04
C THR A 78 -1.89 12.56 -21.50
N GLY A 79 -1.26 11.61 -22.21
CA GLY A 79 -1.01 11.66 -23.63
C GLY A 79 -2.23 11.27 -24.47
N THR A 80 -2.04 11.21 -25.78
CA THR A 80 -3.10 10.94 -26.77
C THR A 80 -3.02 9.53 -27.41
N MET A 81 -1.90 8.84 -27.19
CA MET A 81 -1.69 7.46 -27.65
C MET A 81 -1.88 6.46 -26.51
N ASN A 82 -2.09 5.19 -26.84
CA ASN A 82 -2.19 4.14 -25.83
C ASN A 82 -0.88 3.99 -25.05
N LEU A 83 -0.97 4.03 -23.74
CA LEU A 83 0.09 3.70 -22.80
C LEU A 83 0.00 2.19 -22.49
N ASN A 84 1.06 1.45 -22.85
CA ASN A 84 1.17 0.03 -22.52
C ASN A 84 1.90 -0.13 -21.20
N ILE A 85 1.32 -0.88 -20.28
CA ILE A 85 1.85 -1.14 -18.92
C ILE A 85 2.37 -2.58 -18.89
N GLY A 86 3.64 -2.73 -18.52
CA GLY A 86 4.27 -4.01 -18.25
C GLY A 86 3.97 -4.56 -16.87
N ALA A 87 4.57 -5.67 -16.51
CA ALA A 87 4.42 -6.26 -15.18
C ALA A 87 5.03 -5.35 -14.11
N ILE A 88 4.22 -4.90 -13.17
CA ILE A 88 4.68 -4.10 -12.03
C ILE A 88 5.50 -5.01 -11.09
N THR A 89 6.67 -4.55 -10.68
CA THR A 89 7.55 -5.28 -9.77
C THR A 89 7.79 -4.48 -8.49
N ILE A 90 7.97 -5.23 -7.39
CA ILE A 90 8.33 -4.69 -6.08
C ILE A 90 9.72 -5.19 -5.73
N THR A 91 10.63 -4.28 -5.40
CA THR A 91 12.02 -4.57 -5.05
C THR A 91 12.44 -3.74 -3.82
N GLY A 92 13.72 -3.75 -3.44
CA GLY A 92 14.22 -2.93 -2.33
C GLY A 92 14.46 -3.74 -1.04
N ALA A 93 14.38 -3.10 0.13
CA ALA A 93 14.79 -3.71 1.40
C ALA A 93 13.78 -4.75 1.92
N ASN A 94 12.49 -4.49 1.79
CA ASN A 94 11.43 -5.34 2.35
C ASN A 94 10.32 -5.64 1.31
N PRO A 95 10.65 -6.15 0.10
CA PRO A 95 9.67 -6.31 -0.98
C PRO A 95 8.60 -7.35 -0.65
N GLY A 96 8.93 -8.36 0.18
CA GLY A 96 8.00 -9.41 0.59
C GLY A 96 6.89 -8.95 1.56
N ASP A 97 7.02 -7.76 2.15
CA ASP A 97 5.99 -7.17 3.01
C ASP A 97 4.91 -6.41 2.21
N PHE A 98 5.11 -6.26 0.90
CA PHE A 98 4.18 -5.58 -0.01
C PHE A 98 3.79 -6.50 -1.16
N SER A 99 2.58 -6.36 -1.65
CA SER A 99 2.08 -7.12 -2.82
C SER A 99 1.13 -6.27 -3.66
N ILE A 100 1.08 -6.57 -4.98
CA ILE A 100 0.06 -5.98 -5.86
C ILE A 100 -1.18 -6.86 -5.76
N SER A 101 -2.21 -6.38 -5.06
CA SER A 101 -3.46 -7.12 -4.86
C SER A 101 -4.49 -6.89 -5.97
N THR A 102 -4.36 -5.80 -6.72
CA THR A 102 -5.16 -5.52 -7.92
C THR A 102 -4.24 -4.96 -8.99
N LEU A 103 -4.26 -5.57 -10.17
CA LEU A 103 -3.46 -5.13 -11.32
C LEU A 103 -4.21 -4.05 -12.11
N PRO A 104 -3.49 -3.09 -12.72
CA PRO A 104 -4.08 -2.13 -13.65
C PRO A 104 -4.38 -2.81 -15.01
N SER A 105 -5.09 -2.11 -15.88
CA SER A 105 -5.17 -2.48 -17.30
C SER A 105 -3.79 -2.46 -17.93
N SER A 106 -3.47 -3.47 -18.74
CA SER A 106 -2.21 -3.53 -19.49
C SER A 106 -2.11 -2.48 -20.60
N ILE A 107 -3.26 -1.90 -20.99
CA ILE A 107 -3.36 -0.80 -21.96
C ILE A 107 -4.24 0.28 -21.35
N VAL A 108 -3.71 1.49 -21.22
CA VAL A 108 -4.42 2.69 -20.76
C VAL A 108 -4.56 3.62 -21.95
N ALA A 109 -5.78 3.79 -22.45
CA ALA A 109 -6.06 4.62 -23.64
C ALA A 109 -5.68 6.08 -23.37
N GLY A 110 -5.38 6.84 -24.44
CA GLY A 110 -5.05 8.26 -24.32
C GLY A 110 -6.13 9.03 -23.55
N THR A 111 -5.72 9.91 -22.65
CA THR A 111 -6.59 10.74 -21.78
C THR A 111 -7.46 9.96 -20.80
N THR A 112 -7.10 8.69 -20.47
CA THR A 112 -7.80 7.85 -19.51
C THR A 112 -6.89 7.41 -18.36
N SER A 113 -7.42 6.64 -17.42
CA SER A 113 -6.68 6.13 -16.27
C SER A 113 -7.05 4.69 -15.94
N SER A 114 -6.17 4.03 -15.18
CA SER A 114 -6.38 2.72 -14.59
C SER A 114 -5.80 2.70 -13.18
N THR A 115 -6.30 1.85 -12.30
CA THR A 115 -5.83 1.78 -10.92
C THR A 115 -5.16 0.44 -10.62
N PHE A 116 -4.25 0.45 -9.64
CA PHE A 116 -3.72 -0.74 -9.01
C PHE A 116 -3.69 -0.57 -7.49
N VAL A 117 -3.69 -1.68 -6.77
CA VAL A 117 -3.73 -1.67 -5.31
C VAL A 117 -2.48 -2.36 -4.78
N ILE A 118 -1.79 -1.70 -3.86
CA ILE A 118 -0.71 -2.29 -3.08
C ILE A 118 -1.25 -2.65 -1.70
N THR A 119 -0.99 -3.88 -1.26
CA THR A 119 -1.29 -4.38 0.08
C THR A 119 -0.01 -4.51 0.88
N PHE A 120 -0.02 -4.02 2.12
CA PHE A 120 1.04 -4.16 3.11
C PHE A 120 0.67 -5.25 4.12
N ALA A 121 1.51 -6.28 4.25
CA ALA A 121 1.31 -7.41 5.15
C ALA A 121 2.66 -7.84 5.76
N PRO A 122 3.20 -7.09 6.72
CA PRO A 122 4.54 -7.32 7.24
C PRO A 122 4.59 -8.56 8.13
N LEU A 123 5.73 -9.27 8.06
CA LEU A 123 6.03 -10.41 8.93
C LEU A 123 6.81 -10.00 10.20
N VAL A 124 7.30 -8.78 10.26
CA VAL A 124 8.11 -8.25 11.38
C VAL A 124 7.73 -6.79 11.62
N VAL A 125 7.69 -6.37 12.88
CA VAL A 125 7.42 -4.97 13.27
C VAL A 125 8.55 -4.03 12.86
N GLY A 126 8.25 -2.73 12.73
CA GLY A 126 9.18 -1.66 12.40
C GLY A 126 8.95 -1.06 11.01
N LEU A 127 9.86 -0.17 10.61
CA LEU A 127 9.84 0.48 9.31
C LEU A 127 10.14 -0.52 8.19
N ARG A 128 9.31 -0.53 7.17
CA ARG A 128 9.39 -1.36 5.96
C ARG A 128 9.43 -0.46 4.74
N THR A 129 10.33 -0.75 3.81
CA THR A 129 10.49 0.04 2.59
C THR A 129 10.59 -0.86 1.38
N ALA A 130 10.05 -0.38 0.26
CA ALA A 130 10.19 -1.04 -1.03
C ALA A 130 10.20 -0.02 -2.17
N THR A 131 10.53 -0.49 -3.35
CA THR A 131 10.54 0.28 -4.60
C THR A 131 9.59 -0.36 -5.58
N ILE A 132 8.70 0.43 -6.15
CA ILE A 132 7.78 0.05 -7.20
C ILE A 132 8.42 0.41 -8.54
N THR A 133 8.38 -0.53 -9.47
CA THR A 133 8.86 -0.32 -10.85
C THR A 133 7.77 -0.72 -11.82
N ILE A 134 7.39 0.21 -12.70
CA ILE A 134 6.32 0.07 -13.69
C ILE A 134 6.92 0.22 -15.08
N PRO A 135 7.24 -0.89 -15.78
CA PRO A 135 7.63 -0.82 -17.18
C PRO A 135 6.46 -0.31 -18.03
N ASN A 136 6.77 0.55 -18.99
CA ASN A 136 5.76 1.15 -19.85
C ASN A 136 6.38 1.51 -21.22
N ASN A 137 5.64 2.14 -22.12
CA ASN A 137 6.14 2.55 -23.43
C ASN A 137 6.31 4.07 -23.60
N ASP A 138 6.25 4.82 -22.50
CA ASP A 138 6.64 6.21 -22.49
C ASP A 138 8.17 6.30 -22.49
N SER A 139 8.75 6.89 -23.51
CA SER A 139 10.20 6.93 -23.70
C SER A 139 10.94 7.87 -22.72
N SER A 140 10.22 8.79 -22.10
CA SER A 140 10.77 9.74 -21.13
C SER A 140 10.76 9.20 -19.70
N GLU A 141 9.86 8.24 -19.37
CA GLU A 141 9.62 7.75 -18.01
C GLU A 141 9.53 6.21 -17.93
N ASN A 142 10.30 5.52 -18.76
CA ASN A 142 10.33 4.05 -18.76
C ASN A 142 11.67 3.52 -18.20
N PRO A 143 11.64 2.75 -17.09
CA PRO A 143 10.49 2.45 -16.24
C PRO A 143 10.10 3.61 -15.33
N TYR A 144 8.81 3.71 -14.96
CA TYR A 144 8.38 4.60 -13.89
C TYR A 144 8.70 3.98 -12.55
N VAL A 145 9.40 4.70 -11.67
CA VAL A 145 9.95 4.15 -10.42
C VAL A 145 9.64 5.09 -9.26
N PHE A 146 9.19 4.55 -8.13
CA PHE A 146 9.02 5.31 -6.90
C PHE A 146 9.16 4.44 -5.65
N GLY A 147 9.53 5.06 -4.54
CA GLY A 147 9.65 4.43 -3.23
C GLY A 147 8.31 4.36 -2.50
N ILE A 148 8.13 3.34 -1.67
CA ILE A 148 7.05 3.23 -0.70
C ILE A 148 7.59 2.87 0.66
N SER A 149 6.88 3.29 1.72
CA SER A 149 7.18 2.93 3.10
C SER A 149 5.91 2.59 3.88
N ALA A 150 6.09 1.84 4.96
CA ALA A 150 5.08 1.59 5.97
C ALA A 150 5.76 1.30 7.31
N THR A 151 5.13 1.66 8.42
CA THR A 151 5.57 1.25 9.74
C THR A 151 4.58 0.24 10.29
N SER A 152 5.08 -0.91 10.75
CA SER A 152 4.27 -1.90 11.43
C SER A 152 4.54 -1.88 12.94
N SER A 153 3.49 -2.04 13.75
CA SER A 153 3.54 -2.18 15.19
C SER A 153 2.63 -3.31 15.63
N SER A 154 2.98 -4.00 16.72
CA SER A 154 2.05 -4.87 17.43
C SER A 154 1.34 -4.09 18.51
N GLU A 155 0.09 -4.45 18.79
CA GLU A 155 -0.70 -3.87 19.88
C GLU A 155 -1.52 -4.97 20.55
N ILE A 156 -1.23 -5.27 21.82
CA ILE A 156 -1.90 -6.29 22.59
C ILE A 156 -3.15 -5.75 23.28
N GLY A 157 -4.24 -6.47 23.16
CA GLY A 157 -5.41 -6.30 24.02
C GLY A 157 -5.77 -7.65 24.64
N VAL A 158 -6.10 -7.65 25.93
CA VAL A 158 -6.58 -8.85 26.63
C VAL A 158 -8.05 -8.67 27.00
N PHE A 159 -8.86 -9.70 26.76
CA PHE A 159 -10.30 -9.66 26.99
C PHE A 159 -10.76 -10.89 27.78
N GLY A 160 -11.58 -10.64 28.77
CA GLY A 160 -12.36 -11.65 29.47
C GLY A 160 -13.77 -11.79 28.90
N TYR A 161 -14.57 -12.65 29.50
CA TYR A 161 -15.98 -12.91 29.21
C TYR A 161 -16.35 -12.90 27.73
N TYR A 162 -16.16 -14.05 27.08
CA TYR A 162 -16.47 -14.23 25.65
C TYR A 162 -15.86 -13.14 24.73
N ASN A 163 -14.69 -12.62 25.11
CA ASN A 163 -13.97 -11.65 24.29
C ASN A 163 -14.66 -10.28 24.16
N THR A 164 -15.46 -9.88 25.14
CA THR A 164 -16.25 -8.64 25.09
C THR A 164 -15.80 -7.57 26.08
N VAL A 165 -15.19 -7.96 27.20
CA VAL A 165 -14.76 -7.02 28.25
C VAL A 165 -13.23 -6.93 28.25
N ALA A 166 -12.71 -5.73 27.98
CA ALA A 166 -11.27 -5.49 27.99
C ALA A 166 -10.74 -5.47 29.44
N ILE A 167 -9.58 -6.10 29.62
CA ILE A 167 -8.80 -6.04 30.86
C ILE A 167 -7.64 -5.08 30.60
N ALA A 168 -7.57 -3.99 31.37
CA ALA A 168 -6.52 -3.00 31.18
C ALA A 168 -5.17 -3.55 31.66
N ASP A 169 -4.09 -3.15 31.00
CA ASP A 169 -2.75 -3.41 31.51
C ASP A 169 -2.56 -2.73 32.89
N GLY A 170 -2.04 -3.47 33.85
CA GLY A 170 -1.91 -3.00 35.23
C GLY A 170 -3.21 -2.95 36.03
N ASP A 171 -4.31 -3.57 35.60
CA ASP A 171 -5.52 -3.67 36.39
C ASP A 171 -5.25 -4.47 37.69
N THR A 172 -5.52 -3.85 38.82
CA THR A 172 -5.36 -4.43 40.15
C THR A 172 -6.69 -4.68 40.87
N THR A 173 -7.81 -4.54 40.14
CA THR A 173 -9.18 -4.64 40.67
C THR A 173 -9.95 -5.81 40.07
N PRO A 174 -9.70 -7.05 40.54
CA PRO A 174 -10.37 -8.22 39.98
C PRO A 174 -11.89 -8.10 39.97
N SER A 175 -12.53 -8.49 38.89
CA SER A 175 -13.96 -8.32 38.67
C SER A 175 -14.55 -9.58 38.01
N GLN A 176 -15.78 -9.92 38.37
CA GLN A 176 -16.52 -10.98 37.67
C GLN A 176 -16.99 -10.56 36.30
N THR A 177 -17.05 -9.27 36.03
CA THR A 177 -17.48 -8.72 34.73
C THR A 177 -16.51 -9.06 33.62
N ASP A 178 -15.21 -9.00 33.90
CA ASP A 178 -14.13 -9.36 32.96
C ASP A 178 -13.52 -10.73 33.27
N GLN A 179 -14.07 -11.42 34.28
CA GLN A 179 -13.65 -12.76 34.76
C GLN A 179 -12.24 -12.81 35.37
N THR A 180 -11.70 -11.70 35.82
CA THR A 180 -10.45 -11.68 36.62
C THR A 180 -10.72 -12.06 38.09
N ASP A 181 -11.98 -11.97 38.60
CA ASP A 181 -12.45 -12.57 39.83
C ASP A 181 -13.11 -13.93 39.57
N PHE A 182 -12.48 -15.01 40.02
CA PHE A 182 -12.93 -16.39 39.87
C PHE A 182 -14.09 -16.77 40.80
N GLY A 183 -14.52 -15.88 41.70
CA GLY A 183 -15.58 -16.13 42.64
C GLY A 183 -15.19 -17.14 43.71
N SER A 184 -16.20 -17.87 44.23
CA SER A 184 -16.00 -18.86 45.29
C SER A 184 -15.97 -20.28 44.73
N VAL A 185 -14.89 -21.01 45.02
CA VAL A 185 -14.68 -22.37 44.57
C VAL A 185 -14.39 -23.29 45.76
N SER A 186 -15.01 -24.49 45.79
CA SER A 186 -14.78 -25.46 46.89
C SER A 186 -13.35 -25.98 46.88
N ILE A 187 -12.70 -26.01 48.04
CA ILE A 187 -11.34 -26.52 48.20
C ILE A 187 -11.25 -28.07 48.09
N GLU A 188 -12.38 -28.75 48.26
CA GLU A 188 -12.37 -30.24 48.29
C GLU A 188 -12.35 -30.84 46.87
N ASN A 189 -13.20 -30.35 45.97
CA ASN A 189 -13.33 -30.91 44.61
C ASN A 189 -13.63 -29.83 43.55
N GLY A 190 -13.51 -28.51 43.90
CA GLY A 190 -13.85 -27.44 43.00
C GLY A 190 -12.69 -27.03 42.10
N ASN A 191 -12.99 -26.71 40.85
CA ASN A 191 -12.15 -25.95 40.00
C ASN A 191 -13.01 -25.07 39.10
N VAL A 192 -12.43 -23.98 38.59
CA VAL A 192 -13.05 -23.12 37.59
C VAL A 192 -12.02 -22.84 36.50
N ILE A 193 -12.45 -22.86 35.25
CA ILE A 193 -11.60 -22.51 34.11
C ILE A 193 -12.19 -21.24 33.50
N VAL A 194 -11.40 -20.20 33.50
CA VAL A 194 -11.71 -18.95 32.79
C VAL A 194 -10.88 -18.88 31.52
N ARG A 195 -11.48 -18.35 30.46
CA ARG A 195 -10.84 -18.20 29.16
C ARG A 195 -10.66 -16.73 28.84
N TYR A 196 -9.43 -16.32 28.60
CA TYR A 196 -9.07 -14.98 28.13
C TYR A 196 -8.73 -15.03 26.64
N THR A 197 -9.01 -13.93 25.94
CA THR A 197 -8.64 -13.78 24.53
C THR A 197 -7.59 -12.69 24.40
N ILE A 198 -6.48 -13.02 23.73
CA ILE A 198 -5.46 -12.06 23.34
C ILE A 198 -5.77 -11.62 21.91
N ARG A 199 -5.89 -10.32 21.69
CA ARG A 199 -6.05 -9.70 20.37
C ARG A 199 -4.83 -8.87 20.01
N ASN A 200 -4.49 -8.87 18.73
CA ASN A 200 -3.52 -7.96 18.16
C ASN A 200 -4.27 -6.91 17.33
N THR A 201 -4.39 -5.70 17.83
CA THR A 201 -5.01 -4.57 17.10
C THR A 201 -4.00 -3.74 16.31
N GLY A 202 -2.72 -4.13 16.34
CA GLY A 202 -1.65 -3.51 15.57
C GLY A 202 -1.63 -3.93 14.10
N THR A 203 -0.72 -3.34 13.34
CA THR A 203 -0.53 -3.59 11.89
C THR A 203 0.55 -4.63 11.60
N GLY A 204 1.35 -5.01 12.61
CA GLY A 204 2.37 -6.06 12.52
C GLY A 204 2.03 -7.24 13.43
N PRO A 205 2.75 -8.38 13.33
CA PRO A 205 2.53 -9.54 14.16
C PRO A 205 2.86 -9.27 15.63
N LEU A 206 2.02 -9.77 16.55
CA LEU A 206 2.25 -9.78 17.99
C LEU A 206 2.88 -11.13 18.37
N VAL A 207 4.05 -11.11 18.96
CA VAL A 207 4.71 -12.30 19.51
C VAL A 207 4.38 -12.43 20.98
N ILE A 208 3.85 -13.57 21.38
CA ILE A 208 3.52 -13.89 22.78
C ILE A 208 4.68 -14.69 23.38
N GLY A 209 5.27 -14.13 24.42
CA GLY A 209 6.30 -14.80 25.23
C GLY A 209 5.69 -15.76 26.27
N ALA A 210 6.53 -16.16 27.22
CA ALA A 210 6.08 -16.97 28.35
C ALA A 210 5.07 -16.22 29.21
N ILE A 211 3.92 -16.85 29.49
CA ILE A 211 2.94 -16.34 30.45
C ILE A 211 3.30 -16.90 31.82
N THR A 212 3.47 -16.02 32.81
CA THR A 212 3.79 -16.40 34.18
C THR A 212 2.71 -15.90 35.14
N ILE A 213 2.46 -16.66 36.18
CA ILE A 213 1.58 -16.30 37.29
C ILE A 213 2.45 -16.03 38.51
N GLY A 214 2.29 -14.88 39.12
CA GLY A 214 3.04 -14.46 40.29
C GLY A 214 2.11 -14.07 41.45
N GLY A 215 2.69 -13.68 42.58
CA GLY A 215 1.94 -13.26 43.79
C GLY A 215 1.96 -14.32 44.90
N ALA A 216 1.37 -13.96 46.06
CA ALA A 216 1.47 -14.76 47.26
C ALA A 216 0.86 -16.19 47.14
N ASN A 217 -0.20 -16.33 46.35
CA ASN A 217 -0.93 -17.59 46.17
C ASN A 217 -0.89 -18.06 44.70
N ALA A 218 0.23 -17.80 44.01
CA ALA A 218 0.39 -18.16 42.61
C ALA A 218 0.20 -19.66 42.30
N GLY A 219 0.48 -20.52 43.32
CA GLY A 219 0.32 -21.98 43.22
C GLY A 219 -1.12 -22.47 43.07
N ASP A 220 -2.10 -21.61 43.39
CA ASP A 220 -3.53 -21.95 43.25
C ASP A 220 -4.05 -21.71 41.83
N PHE A 221 -3.24 -21.14 40.98
CA PHE A 221 -3.58 -20.83 39.58
C PHE A 221 -2.62 -21.52 38.61
N ALA A 222 -3.15 -21.92 37.46
CA ALA A 222 -2.32 -22.52 36.42
C ALA A 222 -2.82 -22.14 35.02
N ILE A 223 -1.92 -22.05 34.07
CA ILE A 223 -2.25 -21.91 32.64
C ILE A 223 -2.70 -23.27 32.12
N ALA A 224 -4.02 -23.46 31.97
CA ALA A 224 -4.58 -24.72 31.50
C ALA A 224 -4.30 -24.96 30.00
N THR A 225 -4.27 -23.90 29.20
CA THR A 225 -3.94 -23.94 27.77
C THR A 225 -3.20 -22.67 27.40
N ALA A 226 -2.01 -22.80 26.85
CA ALA A 226 -1.25 -21.65 26.36
C ALA A 226 -1.85 -21.14 25.03
N PRO A 227 -1.79 -19.84 24.75
CA PRO A 227 -2.17 -19.27 23.45
C PRO A 227 -1.13 -19.62 22.38
N SER A 228 -1.43 -19.28 21.14
CA SER A 228 -0.45 -19.31 20.05
C SER A 228 0.73 -18.40 20.36
N ALA A 229 1.95 -18.79 19.95
CA ALA A 229 3.15 -17.98 20.15
C ALA A 229 3.15 -16.66 19.36
N SER A 230 2.25 -16.51 18.39
CA SER A 230 2.09 -15.30 17.61
C SER A 230 0.63 -15.08 17.21
N VAL A 231 0.21 -13.82 17.19
CA VAL A 231 -1.11 -13.38 16.73
C VAL A 231 -0.88 -12.41 15.55
N ALA A 232 -1.44 -12.73 14.39
CA ALA A 232 -1.32 -11.88 13.21
C ALA A 232 -2.01 -10.53 13.42
N ALA A 233 -1.66 -9.53 12.62
CA ALA A 233 -2.32 -8.22 12.63
C ALA A 233 -3.84 -8.36 12.51
N GLY A 234 -4.60 -7.71 13.39
CA GLY A 234 -6.06 -7.80 13.45
C GLY A 234 -6.63 -9.14 13.93
N GLY A 235 -5.78 -10.12 14.32
CA GLY A 235 -6.17 -11.45 14.76
C GLY A 235 -6.36 -11.59 16.27
N SER A 236 -6.75 -12.81 16.68
CA SER A 236 -6.90 -13.22 18.09
C SER A 236 -6.53 -14.70 18.26
#